data_4ad7aabe04ad86fd5f63e887762eef1a
#
_entry.id   4ad7aabe04ad86fd5f63e887762eef1a
#
_cell.length_a   1.000
_cell.length_b   1.000
_cell.length_c   1.000
_cell.angle_alpha   90.00
_cell.angle_beta   90.00
_cell.angle_gamma   90.00
#
_symmetry.space_group_name_H-M   'P 1'
#
loop_
_entity.id
_entity.type
_entity.pdbx_description
1 polymer ?
#
loop_
_entity_poly.entity_id
_entity_poly.type
_entity_poly.pdbx_seq_one_letter_code
_entity_poly.pdbx_strand_id
1 'polypeptide(L)'
;SYDDYPIRFDCSATRHKLQDHNWHIDPAFRAAHHSPHFIAEAQDGAFTPWGASFNASACEKFVDANFYRQWAALNNGAGVTAFNYYMIFGGTNWGWTGSAHSGFTSYDYGASLSEDRNLRDKLSAQKENGYFHRAFPQLTVMDGTTDPTVRDVRGAAVKSYLRKAAGLHSLSM
;
A
#
# COMPACT_ATOMS: atom_id res chain seq x y z
N SER A 1 14.19 0.49 3.48
CA SER A 1 12.80 0.94 3.69
C SER A 1 12.51 2.15 2.83
N TYR A 2 11.27 2.36 2.50
CA TYR A 2 10.76 3.52 1.74
C TYR A 2 9.29 3.74 2.08
N ASP A 3 8.79 4.92 1.71
CA ASP A 3 7.38 5.26 1.87
C ASP A 3 6.67 5.15 0.53
N ASP A 4 5.45 4.62 0.52
CA ASP A 4 4.64 4.45 -0.68
C ASP A 4 3.30 5.16 -0.55
N TYR A 5 3.15 6.27 -1.28
CA TYR A 5 1.97 7.13 -1.31
C TYR A 5 1.36 7.18 -2.72
N PRO A 6 0.69 6.10 -3.17
CA PRO A 6 0.22 5.95 -4.54
C PRO A 6 -0.82 6.98 -4.98
N ILE A 7 -1.61 7.53 -4.07
CA ILE A 7 -2.58 8.58 -4.39
C ILE A 7 -2.09 9.99 -4.02
N ARG A 8 -0.89 10.09 -3.43
CA ARG A 8 -0.39 11.33 -2.82
C ARG A 8 -1.41 11.90 -1.82
N PHE A 9 -1.52 13.21 -1.69
CA PHE A 9 -2.45 13.86 -0.78
C PHE A 9 -3.48 14.73 -1.52
N ASP A 10 -3.83 14.34 -2.74
CA ASP A 10 -4.86 15.01 -3.54
C ASP A 10 -6.00 14.04 -3.84
N CYS A 11 -7.06 14.14 -3.07
CA CYS A 11 -8.26 13.34 -3.23
C CYS A 11 -9.39 14.09 -3.96
N SER A 12 -9.08 15.23 -4.58
CA SER A 12 -10.03 15.98 -5.40
C SER A 12 -10.17 15.43 -6.82
N ALA A 13 -9.18 14.69 -7.30
CA ALA A 13 -9.18 14.14 -8.64
C ALA A 13 -10.13 12.95 -8.78
N THR A 14 -10.79 12.84 -9.91
CA THR A 14 -11.80 11.81 -10.18
C THR A 14 -11.24 10.43 -10.51
N ARG A 15 -9.94 10.33 -10.77
CA ARG A 15 -9.24 9.06 -11.02
C ARG A 15 -7.74 9.20 -10.80
N HIS A 16 -7.25 8.54 -9.78
CA HIS A 16 -5.81 8.28 -9.66
C HIS A 16 -5.51 6.94 -10.35
N LYS A 17 -4.62 6.97 -11.34
CA LYS A 17 -4.01 5.73 -11.80
C LYS A 17 -3.08 5.26 -10.69
N LEU A 18 -3.19 4.00 -10.28
CA LEU A 18 -2.12 3.33 -9.55
C LEU A 18 -0.82 3.59 -10.32
N GLN A 19 0.09 4.35 -9.73
CA GLN A 19 1.38 4.56 -10.35
C GLN A 19 2.11 3.22 -10.35
N ASP A 20 2.80 2.95 -11.45
CA ASP A 20 3.61 1.76 -11.58
C ASP A 20 4.87 1.94 -10.70
N HIS A 21 4.82 1.43 -9.48
CA HIS A 21 5.83 1.65 -8.44
C HIS A 21 7.06 0.75 -8.56
N ASN A 22 7.36 0.25 -9.75
CA ASN A 22 8.58 -0.53 -10.00
C ASN A 22 9.89 0.22 -9.69
N TRP A 23 9.83 1.53 -9.49
CA TRP A 23 11.00 2.38 -9.30
C TRP A 23 11.62 2.28 -7.90
N HIS A 24 10.90 1.79 -6.90
CA HIS A 24 11.41 1.68 -5.54
C HIS A 24 12.30 0.46 -5.31
N ILE A 25 12.27 -0.48 -6.24
CA ILE A 25 13.05 -1.71 -6.11
C ILE A 25 14.26 -1.59 -7.03
N ASP A 26 15.30 -0.92 -6.54
CA ASP A 26 16.60 -0.91 -7.22
C ASP A 26 17.17 -2.34 -7.25
N PRO A 27 17.24 -2.99 -8.42
CA PRO A 27 17.76 -4.35 -8.54
C PRO A 27 19.22 -4.45 -8.09
N ALA A 28 20.02 -3.41 -8.31
CA ALA A 28 21.43 -3.38 -7.91
C ALA A 28 21.54 -3.32 -6.38
N PHE A 29 20.71 -2.54 -5.71
CA PHE A 29 20.67 -2.48 -4.25
C PHE A 29 20.25 -3.82 -3.65
N ARG A 30 19.26 -4.50 -4.24
CA ARG A 30 18.83 -5.83 -3.80
C ARG A 30 19.94 -6.86 -3.91
N ALA A 31 20.57 -6.92 -5.08
CA ALA A 31 21.66 -7.86 -5.35
C ALA A 31 22.86 -7.66 -4.40
N ALA A 32 23.15 -6.41 -4.02
CA ALA A 32 24.27 -6.07 -3.16
C ALA A 32 24.00 -6.33 -1.67
N HIS A 33 22.76 -6.21 -1.21
CA HIS A 33 22.48 -6.13 0.23
C HIS A 33 21.63 -7.26 0.79
N HIS A 34 20.97 -8.06 -0.04
CA HIS A 34 20.04 -9.15 0.39
C HIS A 34 19.06 -8.72 1.49
N SER A 35 18.74 -7.43 1.52
CA SER A 35 17.93 -6.82 2.57
C SER A 35 16.46 -7.04 2.32
N PRO A 36 15.63 -7.27 3.36
CA PRO A 36 14.20 -7.32 3.22
C PRO A 36 13.65 -5.98 2.70
N HIS A 37 12.65 -6.04 1.84
CA HIS A 37 11.95 -4.87 1.33
C HIS A 37 10.84 -4.49 2.29
N PHE A 38 10.98 -3.35 2.93
CA PHE A 38 10.04 -2.84 3.91
C PHE A 38 9.45 -1.50 3.45
N ILE A 39 8.13 -1.45 3.31
CA ILE A 39 7.40 -0.19 3.14
C ILE A 39 7.11 0.37 4.52
N ALA A 40 7.84 1.41 4.89
CA ALA A 40 7.79 2.02 6.21
C ALA A 40 6.50 2.81 6.43
N GLU A 41 5.99 3.45 5.37
CA GLU A 41 4.69 4.11 5.36
C GLU A 41 3.92 3.72 4.10
N ALA A 42 3.00 2.78 4.24
CA ALA A 42 2.10 2.35 3.19
C ALA A 42 0.80 3.15 3.30
N GLN A 43 0.52 4.03 2.36
CA GLN A 43 -0.62 4.95 2.42
C GLN A 43 -1.95 4.22 2.60
N ASP A 44 -2.67 4.54 3.67
CA ASP A 44 -4.03 4.04 3.97
C ASP A 44 -5.11 5.13 3.88
N GLY A 45 -4.75 6.33 3.47
CA GLY A 45 -5.66 7.45 3.34
C GLY A 45 -4.93 8.75 3.07
N ALA A 46 -5.53 9.86 3.47
CA ALA A 46 -4.89 11.16 3.47
C ALA A 46 -5.50 12.08 4.53
N PHE A 47 -4.68 12.96 5.08
CA PHE A 47 -5.17 14.04 5.94
C PHE A 47 -5.88 15.11 5.13
N THR A 48 -6.72 15.91 5.79
CA THR A 48 -7.42 17.04 5.18
C THR A 48 -6.68 18.33 5.58
N PRO A 49 -5.88 18.94 4.71
CA PRO A 49 -5.19 20.19 5.02
C PRO A 49 -6.18 21.37 5.07
N TRP A 50 -5.82 22.43 5.77
CA TRP A 50 -6.60 23.65 5.78
C TRP A 50 -6.81 24.19 4.36
N GLY A 51 -8.08 24.52 4.04
CA GLY A 51 -8.45 25.01 2.72
C GLY A 51 -8.59 23.94 1.64
N ALA A 52 -8.47 22.65 1.98
CA ALA A 52 -8.72 21.58 1.03
C ALA A 52 -10.17 21.55 0.56
N SER A 53 -10.36 21.21 -0.70
CA SER A 53 -11.70 21.00 -1.31
C SER A 53 -12.26 19.59 -1.07
N PHE A 54 -11.58 18.76 -0.31
CA PHE A 54 -11.93 17.37 -0.01
C PHE A 54 -11.77 17.07 1.48
N ASN A 55 -12.32 15.96 1.91
CA ASN A 55 -12.22 15.45 3.26
C ASN A 55 -11.74 13.98 3.26
N ALA A 56 -11.52 13.40 4.44
CA ALA A 56 -11.08 12.01 4.59
C ALA A 56 -11.98 10.99 3.87
N SER A 57 -13.31 11.22 3.86
CA SER A 57 -14.26 10.35 3.14
C SER A 57 -14.09 10.38 1.62
N ALA A 58 -13.61 11.49 1.06
CA ALA A 58 -13.27 11.53 -0.36
C ALA A 58 -12.03 10.67 -0.67
N CYS A 59 -11.04 10.71 0.21
CA CYS A 59 -9.83 9.89 0.09
C CYS A 59 -10.09 8.40 0.27
N GLU A 60 -10.99 8.03 1.16
CA GLU A 60 -11.36 6.64 1.43
C GLU A 60 -11.75 5.87 0.16
N LYS A 61 -12.40 6.54 -0.80
CA LYS A 61 -12.81 5.94 -2.08
C LYS A 61 -11.65 5.52 -2.98
N PHE A 62 -10.49 6.12 -2.80
CA PHE A 62 -9.29 5.83 -3.60
C PHE A 62 -8.40 4.76 -2.95
N VAL A 63 -8.58 4.53 -1.66
CA VAL A 63 -7.83 3.54 -0.88
C VAL A 63 -8.77 2.55 -0.21
N ASP A 64 -9.72 2.04 -0.98
CA ASP A 64 -10.69 1.03 -0.55
C ASP A 64 -10.09 -0.40 -0.52
N ALA A 65 -10.90 -1.38 -0.18
CA ALA A 65 -10.49 -2.78 -0.12
C ALA A 65 -9.96 -3.31 -1.46
N ASN A 66 -10.54 -2.86 -2.60
CA ASN A 66 -10.12 -3.31 -3.92
C ASN A 66 -8.75 -2.71 -4.28
N PHE A 67 -8.53 -1.44 -3.95
CA PHE A 67 -7.22 -0.81 -4.05
C PHE A 67 -6.16 -1.62 -3.31
N TYR A 68 -6.41 -1.96 -2.04
CA TYR A 68 -5.44 -2.70 -1.23
C TYR A 68 -5.14 -4.10 -1.73
N ARG A 69 -6.13 -4.82 -2.25
CA ARG A 69 -5.88 -6.13 -2.88
C ARG A 69 -4.95 -6.03 -4.08
N GLN A 70 -5.19 -5.04 -4.96
CA GLN A 70 -4.34 -4.82 -6.13
C GLN A 70 -2.95 -4.33 -5.73
N TRP A 71 -2.88 -3.36 -4.84
CA TRP A 71 -1.65 -2.78 -4.36
C TRP A 71 -0.77 -3.82 -3.64
N ALA A 72 -1.37 -4.63 -2.76
CA ALA A 72 -0.66 -5.71 -2.06
C ALA A 72 -0.14 -6.77 -3.04
N ALA A 73 -0.96 -7.17 -4.02
CA ALA A 73 -0.53 -8.13 -5.04
C ALA A 73 0.67 -7.63 -5.86
N LEU A 74 0.65 -6.36 -6.27
CA LEU A 74 1.77 -5.72 -6.99
C LEU A 74 3.03 -5.71 -6.15
N ASN A 75 2.95 -5.25 -4.90
CA ASN A 75 4.10 -5.13 -4.01
C ASN A 75 4.65 -6.51 -3.59
N ASN A 76 3.78 -7.47 -3.29
CA ASN A 76 4.18 -8.85 -3.01
C ASN A 76 4.91 -9.46 -4.21
N GLY A 77 4.37 -9.28 -5.42
CA GLY A 77 5.00 -9.73 -6.65
C GLY A 77 6.36 -9.09 -6.87
N ALA A 78 6.48 -7.80 -6.62
CA ALA A 78 7.72 -7.04 -6.75
C ALA A 78 8.77 -7.38 -5.67
N GLY A 79 8.42 -8.14 -4.64
CA GLY A 79 9.38 -8.61 -3.64
C GLY A 79 9.31 -7.90 -2.29
N VAL A 80 8.29 -7.09 -2.04
CA VAL A 80 8.08 -6.52 -0.71
C VAL A 80 7.77 -7.62 0.29
N THR A 81 8.41 -7.54 1.46
CA THR A 81 8.32 -8.56 2.50
C THR A 81 7.70 -8.06 3.80
N ALA A 82 7.58 -6.74 3.96
CA ALA A 82 6.99 -6.14 5.14
C ALA A 82 6.28 -4.83 4.80
N PHE A 83 5.15 -4.61 5.44
CA PHE A 83 4.29 -3.43 5.27
C PHE A 83 3.96 -2.82 6.63
N ASN A 84 4.09 -1.49 6.73
CA ASN A 84 3.58 -0.72 7.84
C ASN A 84 2.56 0.29 7.31
N TYR A 85 1.29 0.06 7.60
CA TYR A 85 0.21 0.91 7.07
C TYR A 85 0.16 2.26 7.78
N TYR A 86 0.17 3.31 6.99
CA TYR A 86 0.03 4.68 7.47
C TYR A 86 -1.30 5.26 6.92
N MET A 87 -2.43 5.29 7.71
CA MET A 87 -2.53 4.85 9.11
C MET A 87 -3.63 3.81 9.25
N ILE A 88 -3.48 2.86 10.17
CA ILE A 88 -4.59 1.98 10.56
C ILE A 88 -5.63 2.78 11.36
N PHE A 89 -5.18 3.70 12.20
CA PHE A 89 -6.01 4.59 13.01
C PHE A 89 -5.30 5.93 13.21
N GLY A 90 -5.93 7.02 12.77
CA GLY A 90 -5.37 8.36 12.88
C GLY A 90 -5.83 9.11 14.12
N GLY A 91 -7.10 8.93 14.51
CA GLY A 91 -7.66 9.54 15.72
C GLY A 91 -8.00 11.02 15.61
N THR A 92 -7.96 11.72 16.74
CA THR A 92 -8.33 13.12 16.91
C THR A 92 -7.17 13.92 17.47
N ASN A 93 -6.83 15.03 16.85
CA ASN A 93 -5.88 16.00 17.40
C ASN A 93 -6.59 16.86 18.45
N TRP A 94 -5.93 17.09 19.59
CA TRP A 94 -6.48 17.89 20.66
C TRP A 94 -6.11 19.37 20.50
N GLY A 95 -7.13 20.23 20.42
CA GLY A 95 -6.95 21.67 20.41
C GLY A 95 -5.88 22.15 19.43
N TRP A 96 -4.79 22.69 19.93
CA TRP A 96 -3.68 23.25 19.17
C TRP A 96 -2.60 22.24 18.74
N THR A 97 -2.79 20.95 18.98
CA THR A 97 -1.80 19.93 18.60
C THR A 97 -1.81 19.61 17.12
N GLY A 98 -2.85 19.97 16.39
CA GLY A 98 -2.90 19.92 14.94
C GLY A 98 -1.98 20.96 14.30
N SER A 99 -1.43 20.66 13.13
CA SER A 99 -0.65 21.63 12.35
C SER A 99 -1.40 22.05 11.07
N ALA A 100 -1.07 23.22 10.54
CA ALA A 100 -1.66 23.69 9.28
C ALA A 100 -1.40 22.73 8.11
N HIS A 101 -0.30 21.99 8.14
CA HIS A 101 0.05 21.00 7.12
C HIS A 101 -0.68 19.67 7.30
N SER A 102 -0.91 19.25 8.55
CA SER A 102 -1.59 17.99 8.87
C SER A 102 -3.10 18.16 9.09
N GLY A 103 -3.63 19.38 8.92
CA GLY A 103 -5.05 19.61 8.80
C GLY A 103 -5.79 19.89 10.09
N PHE A 104 -7.05 19.49 10.08
CA PHE A 104 -8.03 19.77 11.11
C PHE A 104 -7.81 18.96 12.41
N THR A 105 -8.68 19.21 13.41
CA THR A 105 -8.77 18.42 14.63
C THR A 105 -8.96 16.94 14.34
N SER A 106 -9.84 16.60 13.40
CA SER A 106 -9.99 15.22 12.95
C SER A 106 -8.75 14.79 12.15
N TYR A 107 -8.14 13.69 12.57
CA TYR A 107 -7.15 12.94 11.82
C TYR A 107 -7.71 11.58 11.41
N ASP A 108 -8.98 11.55 11.02
CA ASP A 108 -9.64 10.32 10.53
C ASP A 108 -8.84 9.65 9.43
N TYR A 109 -8.22 10.45 8.56
CA TYR A 109 -7.33 10.02 7.49
C TYR A 109 -8.03 9.15 6.42
N GLY A 110 -9.31 8.80 6.60
CA GLY A 110 -9.94 7.70 5.87
C GLY A 110 -9.29 6.35 6.20
N ALA A 111 -8.68 6.22 7.37
CA ALA A 111 -7.93 5.06 7.83
C ALA A 111 -8.80 3.79 7.91
N SER A 112 -8.19 2.63 8.09
CA SER A 112 -8.90 1.35 8.19
C SER A 112 -9.82 1.25 9.39
N LEU A 113 -9.49 1.99 10.47
CA LEU A 113 -10.42 2.31 11.56
C LEU A 113 -10.73 3.81 11.48
N SER A 114 -12.02 4.15 11.45
CA SER A 114 -12.47 5.54 11.51
C SER A 114 -12.14 6.21 12.85
N GLU A 115 -12.28 7.52 12.92
CA GLU A 115 -12.04 8.29 14.14
C GLU A 115 -12.87 7.80 15.33
N ASP A 116 -14.10 7.35 15.07
CA ASP A 116 -15.02 6.75 16.05
C ASP A 116 -14.84 5.23 16.21
N ARG A 117 -13.77 4.66 15.65
CA ARG A 117 -13.33 3.26 15.74
C ARG A 117 -14.23 2.24 15.04
N ASN A 118 -15.02 2.67 14.08
CA ASN A 118 -15.72 1.75 13.19
C ASN A 118 -14.73 1.13 12.19
N LEU A 119 -14.93 -0.14 11.88
CA LEU A 119 -14.11 -0.86 10.92
C LEU A 119 -14.55 -0.51 9.49
N ARG A 120 -13.58 -0.24 8.63
CA ARG A 120 -13.79 -0.11 7.19
C ARG A 120 -13.39 -1.38 6.45
N ASP A 121 -13.99 -1.64 5.30
CA ASP A 121 -13.76 -2.86 4.50
C ASP A 121 -12.28 -3.06 4.12
N LYS A 122 -11.53 -2.00 3.94
CA LYS A 122 -10.10 -2.10 3.63
C LYS A 122 -9.27 -2.78 4.71
N LEU A 123 -9.70 -2.75 5.98
CA LEU A 123 -9.04 -3.52 7.03
C LEU A 123 -9.07 -5.02 6.73
N SER A 124 -10.16 -5.52 6.13
CA SER A 124 -10.24 -6.92 5.72
C SER A 124 -9.20 -7.25 4.65
N ALA A 125 -9.03 -6.38 3.64
CA ALA A 125 -8.02 -6.58 2.60
C ALA A 125 -6.58 -6.53 3.17
N GLN A 126 -6.32 -5.66 4.13
CA GLN A 126 -5.03 -5.62 4.83
C GLN A 126 -4.77 -6.88 5.65
N LYS A 127 -5.81 -7.41 6.34
CA LYS A 127 -5.73 -8.70 7.04
C LYS A 127 -5.52 -9.86 6.09
N GLU A 128 -6.17 -9.87 4.92
CA GLU A 128 -5.94 -10.87 3.87
C GLU A 128 -4.47 -10.91 3.47
N ASN A 129 -3.84 -9.75 3.24
CA ASN A 129 -2.41 -9.65 2.95
C ASN A 129 -1.55 -10.19 4.11
N GLY A 130 -1.89 -9.85 5.35
CA GLY A 130 -1.21 -10.38 6.54
C GLY A 130 -1.31 -11.90 6.67
N TYR A 131 -2.47 -12.47 6.40
CA TYR A 131 -2.64 -13.94 6.39
C TYR A 131 -1.88 -14.59 5.24
N PHE A 132 -1.83 -13.95 4.08
CA PHE A 132 -1.03 -14.41 2.96
C PHE A 132 0.46 -14.54 3.34
N HIS A 133 1.05 -13.50 3.96
CA HIS A 133 2.43 -13.55 4.42
C HIS A 133 2.66 -14.63 5.50
N ARG A 134 1.70 -14.84 6.39
CA ARG A 134 1.78 -15.92 7.39
C ARG A 134 1.68 -17.31 6.79
N ALA A 135 0.87 -17.48 5.74
CA ALA A 135 0.73 -18.76 5.04
C ALA A 135 1.95 -19.11 4.18
N PHE A 136 2.67 -18.08 3.71
CA PHE A 136 3.83 -18.23 2.83
C PHE A 136 5.08 -17.54 3.40
N PRO A 137 5.62 -18.01 4.54
CA PRO A 137 6.79 -17.39 5.18
C PRO A 137 8.03 -17.39 4.28
N GLN A 138 8.08 -18.26 3.27
CA GLN A 138 9.14 -18.31 2.26
C GLN A 138 9.29 -16.98 1.48
N LEU A 139 8.24 -16.16 1.41
CA LEU A 139 8.29 -14.87 0.74
C LEU A 139 9.39 -13.95 1.28
N THR A 140 9.78 -14.11 2.55
CA THR A 140 10.84 -13.31 3.16
C THR A 140 12.22 -13.55 2.57
N VAL A 141 12.43 -14.72 1.97
CA VAL A 141 13.73 -15.17 1.38
C VAL A 141 13.68 -15.35 -0.13
N MET A 142 12.56 -15.05 -0.76
CA MET A 142 12.39 -15.15 -2.21
C MET A 142 12.63 -13.80 -2.88
N ASP A 143 13.40 -13.80 -3.97
CA ASP A 143 13.58 -12.63 -4.80
C ASP A 143 12.35 -12.38 -5.68
N GLY A 144 11.93 -11.13 -5.77
CA GLY A 144 10.92 -10.70 -6.73
C GLY A 144 11.52 -10.54 -8.12
N THR A 145 10.70 -10.63 -9.15
CA THR A 145 11.11 -10.27 -10.51
C THR A 145 10.91 -8.78 -10.73
N THR A 146 11.86 -8.15 -11.43
CA THR A 146 11.75 -6.74 -11.85
C THR A 146 10.92 -6.56 -13.12
N ASP A 147 10.81 -7.62 -13.92
CA ASP A 147 10.06 -7.63 -15.18
C ASP A 147 8.85 -8.57 -15.09
N PRO A 148 7.66 -8.04 -14.79
CA PRO A 148 6.46 -8.85 -14.81
C PRO A 148 6.14 -9.29 -16.24
N THR A 149 5.69 -10.53 -16.41
CA THR A 149 5.09 -10.96 -17.67
C THR A 149 3.71 -10.30 -17.79
N VAL A 150 3.51 -9.55 -18.88
CA VAL A 150 2.21 -8.95 -19.18
C VAL A 150 1.44 -9.89 -20.10
N ARG A 151 0.22 -10.23 -19.72
CA ARG A 151 -0.70 -11.04 -20.54
C ARG A 151 -2.01 -10.30 -20.71
N ASP A 152 -2.59 -10.39 -21.90
CA ASP A 152 -3.97 -9.98 -22.12
C ASP A 152 -4.92 -11.09 -21.61
N VAL A 153 -5.79 -10.71 -20.69
CA VAL A 153 -6.86 -11.59 -20.21
C VAL A 153 -8.18 -10.87 -20.41
N ARG A 154 -8.93 -11.26 -21.40
CA ARG A 154 -10.24 -10.68 -21.75
C ARG A 154 -10.21 -9.16 -21.93
N GLY A 155 -9.20 -8.63 -22.60
CA GLY A 155 -9.03 -7.21 -22.85
C GLY A 155 -8.42 -6.42 -21.70
N ALA A 156 -7.95 -7.09 -20.64
CA ALA A 156 -7.24 -6.47 -19.53
C ALA A 156 -5.78 -6.92 -19.52
N ALA A 157 -4.86 -5.97 -19.38
CA ALA A 157 -3.45 -6.27 -19.17
C ALA A 157 -3.23 -6.77 -17.74
N VAL A 158 -2.88 -8.04 -17.60
CA VAL A 158 -2.57 -8.68 -16.31
C VAL A 158 -1.07 -8.82 -16.17
N LYS A 159 -0.51 -8.27 -15.10
CA LYS A 159 0.91 -8.45 -14.74
C LYS A 159 1.06 -9.70 -13.86
N SER A 160 2.00 -10.56 -14.25
CA SER A 160 2.35 -11.77 -13.49
C SER A 160 3.79 -11.66 -13.00
N TYR A 161 3.99 -11.81 -11.71
CA TYR A 161 5.30 -11.78 -11.07
C TYR A 161 5.71 -13.18 -10.66
N LEU A 162 6.98 -13.51 -10.85
CA LEU A 162 7.55 -14.78 -10.40
C LEU A 162 8.53 -14.53 -9.26
N ARG A 163 8.26 -15.09 -8.10
CA ARG A 163 9.19 -15.09 -6.97
C ARG A 163 9.93 -16.41 -6.88
N LYS A 164 11.24 -16.34 -6.70
CA LYS A 164 12.13 -17.51 -6.65
C LYS A 164 13.07 -17.41 -5.46
N ALA A 165 13.40 -18.55 -4.89
CA ALA A 165 14.50 -18.68 -3.95
C ALA A 165 15.35 -19.87 -4.32
N ALA A 166 16.64 -19.82 -4.00
CA ALA A 166 17.55 -20.93 -4.23
C ALA A 166 17.08 -22.17 -3.45
N GLY A 167 16.89 -23.28 -4.14
CA GLY A 167 16.46 -24.55 -3.55
C GLY A 167 14.99 -24.66 -3.15
N LEU A 168 14.17 -23.66 -3.45
CA LEU A 168 12.72 -23.67 -3.20
C LEU A 168 11.93 -23.68 -4.50
N HIS A 169 10.70 -24.20 -4.45
CA HIS A 169 9.77 -24.11 -5.57
C HIS A 169 9.39 -22.65 -5.86
N SER A 170 9.20 -22.34 -7.14
CA SER A 170 8.74 -21.01 -7.55
C SER A 170 7.28 -20.79 -7.18
N LEU A 171 6.96 -19.59 -6.73
CA LEU A 171 5.59 -19.11 -6.50
C LEU A 171 5.22 -18.11 -7.59
N SER A 172 4.16 -18.37 -8.34
CA SER A 172 3.59 -17.45 -9.34
C SER A 172 2.42 -16.68 -8.73
N MET A 173 2.42 -15.37 -8.90
CA MET A 173 1.36 -14.44 -8.45
C MET A 173 0.81 -13.61 -9.60
#